data_1a4a25092829665136f51344f6d735af
#
_entry.id   1a4a25092829665136f51344f6d735af
#
_cell.length_a   1.000
_cell.length_b   1.000
_cell.length_c   1.000
_cell.angle_alpha   90.00
_cell.angle_beta   90.00
_cell.angle_gamma   90.00
#
_symmetry.space_group_name_H-M   'P 1'
#
loop_
_entity.id
_entity.type
_entity.pdbx_description
1 polymer ?
#
loop_
_entity_poly.entity_id
_entity_poly.type
_entity_poly.pdbx_seq_one_letter_code
_entity_poly.pdbx_strand_id
1 'polypeptide(L)'
;MPSKPKESSSDLLSPQTTSAVAGGIDCEQLFALMTQLLTLVVDTRRSGKLYSLLQKELEAPTDHLEYLQTEGLHWLHRAARHDSLPAIDYLVKLYQPHSDRTAQNCLRRYLRQRVALRGNVDDLYALALHLTSPQTGLRKNYREASDYLRMAIKLGHPKSHFLLAQMYQRGLGVVRSHEQYLYHLETAAEAGLVEAQIALARAYAQDGLFAQMERVEYWLTVALRQDAPEACYLLGKLWYHQDGDCYSSRVVSLWERAAEAGIPEACYEIGRMLLTDSLQPARRTEAIRYLCQAAQSGVFLATQLLYRHHYDASGRYIGMLRESLSEYVAEEQMLF
;
A
#
# COMPACT_ATOMS: atom_id res chain seq x y z
N MET A 1 -3.95 -39.20 -24.63
CA MET A 1 -4.68 -37.99 -25.11
C MET A 1 -5.28 -37.34 -23.89
N PRO A 2 -4.82 -36.17 -23.45
CA PRO A 2 -5.48 -35.45 -22.38
C PRO A 2 -6.73 -34.74 -22.91
N SER A 3 -7.84 -34.94 -22.22
CA SER A 3 -9.15 -34.37 -22.52
C SER A 3 -9.10 -32.84 -22.48
N LYS A 4 -9.58 -32.19 -23.55
CA LYS A 4 -9.78 -30.74 -23.62
C LYS A 4 -10.67 -30.27 -22.44
N PRO A 5 -10.29 -29.22 -21.72
CA PRO A 5 -11.16 -28.65 -20.70
C PRO A 5 -12.43 -28.09 -21.35
N LYS A 6 -13.59 -28.47 -20.81
CA LYS A 6 -14.89 -27.91 -21.19
C LYS A 6 -14.87 -26.41 -20.95
N GLU A 7 -15.19 -25.65 -21.98
CA GLU A 7 -15.44 -24.19 -21.88
C GLU A 7 -16.59 -23.95 -20.90
N SER A 8 -16.28 -23.45 -19.72
CA SER A 8 -17.30 -22.94 -18.81
C SER A 8 -17.65 -21.52 -19.25
N SER A 9 -18.91 -21.29 -19.58
CA SER A 9 -19.49 -20.02 -19.97
C SER A 9 -19.43 -18.91 -18.86
N SER A 10 -18.79 -19.22 -17.73
CA SER A 10 -18.60 -18.31 -16.59
C SER A 10 -17.40 -17.36 -16.69
N ASP A 11 -16.59 -17.47 -17.76
CA ASP A 11 -15.35 -16.70 -17.94
C ASP A 11 -15.53 -15.37 -18.69
N LEU A 12 -16.74 -15.05 -19.11
CA LEU A 12 -17.04 -13.76 -19.76
C LEU A 12 -17.42 -12.73 -18.71
N LEU A 13 -16.74 -11.60 -18.73
CA LEU A 13 -17.11 -10.42 -17.95
C LEU A 13 -18.59 -10.08 -18.21
N SER A 14 -19.32 -9.61 -17.18
CA SER A 14 -20.66 -9.10 -17.40
C SER A 14 -20.59 -7.89 -18.35
N PRO A 15 -21.64 -7.60 -19.13
CA PRO A 15 -21.64 -6.46 -20.05
C PRO A 15 -21.32 -5.12 -19.36
N GLN A 16 -21.73 -4.95 -18.10
CA GLN A 16 -21.42 -3.76 -17.29
C GLN A 16 -19.95 -3.66 -16.90
N THR A 17 -19.32 -4.79 -16.57
CA THR A 17 -17.88 -4.84 -16.23
C THR A 17 -17.03 -4.63 -17.48
N THR A 18 -17.47 -5.12 -18.63
CA THR A 18 -16.77 -4.94 -19.92
C THR A 18 -16.79 -3.47 -20.33
N SER A 19 -17.91 -2.78 -20.16
CA SER A 19 -18.04 -1.35 -20.48
C SER A 19 -17.20 -0.47 -19.53
N ALA A 20 -17.20 -0.76 -18.22
CA ALA A 20 -16.40 -0.02 -17.24
C ALA A 20 -14.89 -0.19 -17.46
N VAL A 21 -14.46 -1.40 -17.81
CA VAL A 21 -13.05 -1.69 -18.11
C VAL A 21 -12.64 -1.10 -19.47
N ALA A 22 -13.53 -1.11 -20.46
CA ALA A 22 -13.27 -0.52 -21.77
C ALA A 22 -13.05 1.00 -21.70
N GLY A 23 -13.74 1.72 -20.80
CA GLY A 23 -13.58 3.18 -20.63
C GLY A 23 -12.21 3.62 -20.10
N GLY A 24 -11.40 2.72 -19.53
CA GLY A 24 -10.04 2.99 -19.03
C GLY A 24 -8.93 2.59 -20.01
N ILE A 25 -9.27 2.18 -21.21
CA ILE A 25 -8.30 1.67 -22.20
C ILE A 25 -7.60 2.85 -22.92
N ASP A 26 -6.26 2.85 -22.89
CA ASP A 26 -5.46 3.68 -23.78
C ASP A 26 -5.59 3.16 -25.23
N CYS A 27 -6.32 3.90 -26.04
CA CYS A 27 -6.68 3.51 -27.40
C CYS A 27 -5.44 3.33 -28.30
N GLU A 28 -4.43 4.17 -28.16
CA GLU A 28 -3.21 4.09 -28.99
C GLU A 28 -2.43 2.80 -28.68
N GLN A 29 -2.24 2.49 -27.40
CA GLN A 29 -1.56 1.25 -26.99
C GLN A 29 -2.37 0.02 -27.35
N LEU A 30 -3.70 0.06 -27.20
CA LEU A 30 -4.59 -1.03 -27.59
C LEU A 30 -4.49 -1.30 -29.09
N PHE A 31 -4.58 -0.26 -29.91
CA PHE A 31 -4.56 -0.40 -31.39
C PHE A 31 -3.20 -0.88 -31.89
N ALA A 32 -2.09 -0.38 -31.31
CA ALA A 32 -0.77 -0.86 -31.66
C ALA A 32 -0.60 -2.36 -31.32
N LEU A 33 -1.09 -2.78 -30.16
CA LEU A 33 -1.04 -4.18 -29.74
C LEU A 33 -1.97 -5.06 -30.57
N MET A 34 -3.18 -4.59 -30.91
CA MET A 34 -4.10 -5.31 -31.77
C MET A 34 -3.51 -5.49 -33.17
N THR A 35 -2.85 -4.48 -33.72
CA THR A 35 -2.17 -4.56 -35.03
C THR A 35 -1.07 -5.63 -34.98
N GLN A 36 -0.25 -5.67 -33.93
CA GLN A 36 0.77 -6.71 -33.76
C GLN A 36 0.16 -8.11 -33.60
N LEU A 37 -0.94 -8.25 -32.88
CA LEU A 37 -1.62 -9.52 -32.67
C LEU A 37 -2.34 -10.02 -33.93
N LEU A 38 -2.92 -9.13 -34.72
CA LEU A 38 -3.56 -9.47 -35.95
C LEU A 38 -2.57 -10.01 -37.01
N THR A 39 -1.32 -9.57 -36.97
CA THR A 39 -0.27 -10.13 -37.85
C THR A 39 0.15 -11.55 -37.44
N LEU A 40 -0.09 -11.93 -36.16
CA LEU A 40 0.24 -13.26 -35.62
C LEU A 40 -0.92 -14.27 -35.73
N VAL A 41 -2.17 -13.79 -35.93
CA VAL A 41 -3.36 -14.66 -35.97
C VAL A 41 -3.71 -15.04 -37.42
N VAL A 42 -3.65 -16.32 -37.71
CA VAL A 42 -3.81 -16.92 -39.05
C VAL A 42 -5.28 -16.90 -39.59
N ASP A 43 -6.23 -16.34 -38.84
CA ASP A 43 -7.66 -16.29 -39.30
C ASP A 43 -7.93 -15.06 -40.15
N THR A 44 -7.60 -15.19 -41.44
CA THR A 44 -7.51 -14.09 -42.43
C THR A 44 -8.82 -13.35 -42.73
N ARG A 45 -10.00 -13.97 -42.55
CA ARG A 45 -11.28 -13.32 -42.91
C ARG A 45 -11.80 -12.35 -41.86
N ARG A 46 -11.62 -12.67 -40.56
CA ARG A 46 -12.08 -11.82 -39.45
C ARG A 46 -11.05 -10.74 -39.11
N SER A 47 -9.76 -11.07 -39.25
CA SER A 47 -8.64 -10.15 -39.03
C SER A 47 -8.60 -9.03 -40.08
N GLY A 48 -8.89 -9.30 -41.35
CA GLY A 48 -8.89 -8.28 -42.42
C GLY A 48 -9.95 -7.19 -42.21
N LYS A 49 -11.14 -7.56 -41.71
CA LYS A 49 -12.23 -6.60 -41.43
C LYS A 49 -11.90 -5.74 -40.19
N LEU A 50 -11.30 -6.34 -39.17
CA LEU A 50 -10.87 -5.64 -37.96
C LEU A 50 -9.70 -4.70 -38.29
N TYR A 51 -8.73 -5.13 -39.07
CA TYR A 51 -7.60 -4.32 -39.52
C TYR A 51 -8.05 -3.08 -40.31
N SER A 52 -9.01 -3.23 -41.21
CA SER A 52 -9.55 -2.10 -41.96
C SER A 52 -10.32 -1.10 -41.10
N LEU A 53 -11.00 -1.56 -40.03
CA LEU A 53 -11.69 -0.70 -39.09
C LEU A 53 -10.69 0.02 -38.19
N LEU A 54 -9.66 -0.68 -37.68
CA LEU A 54 -8.57 -0.08 -36.87
C LEU A 54 -7.83 1.01 -37.65
N GLN A 55 -7.55 0.77 -38.95
CA GLN A 55 -6.87 1.73 -39.80
C GLN A 55 -7.73 2.99 -40.04
N LYS A 56 -9.04 2.83 -40.20
CA LYS A 56 -9.98 3.96 -40.29
C LYS A 56 -10.07 4.77 -39.01
N GLU A 57 -10.10 4.13 -37.86
CA GLU A 57 -10.14 4.84 -36.56
C GLU A 57 -8.84 5.58 -36.23
N LEU A 58 -7.69 5.07 -36.68
CA LEU A 58 -6.39 5.77 -36.54
C LEU A 58 -6.32 7.01 -37.43
N GLU A 59 -7.02 7.00 -38.60
CA GLU A 59 -7.04 8.13 -39.55
C GLU A 59 -8.12 9.18 -39.21
N ALA A 60 -9.26 8.77 -38.65
CA ALA A 60 -10.35 9.66 -38.24
C ALA A 60 -11.23 9.01 -37.17
N PRO A 61 -11.20 9.51 -35.91
CA PRO A 61 -12.03 8.97 -34.83
C PRO A 61 -13.51 8.99 -35.21
N THR A 62 -14.15 7.82 -35.17
CA THR A 62 -15.56 7.64 -35.57
C THR A 62 -16.37 7.08 -34.39
N ASP A 63 -17.69 6.97 -34.54
CA ASP A 63 -18.63 6.40 -33.56
C ASP A 63 -18.41 4.90 -33.27
N HIS A 64 -17.36 4.28 -33.82
CA HIS A 64 -17.03 2.86 -33.64
C HIS A 64 -16.02 2.58 -32.55
N LEU A 65 -15.58 3.61 -31.81
CA LEU A 65 -14.54 3.48 -30.76
C LEU A 65 -14.92 2.46 -29.67
N GLU A 66 -16.14 2.50 -29.18
CA GLU A 66 -16.65 1.60 -28.15
C GLU A 66 -16.70 0.14 -28.63
N TYR A 67 -17.13 -0.06 -29.90
CA TYR A 67 -17.12 -1.36 -30.54
C TYR A 67 -15.68 -1.90 -30.69
N LEU A 68 -14.73 -1.07 -31.13
CA LEU A 68 -13.34 -1.47 -31.28
C LEU A 68 -12.65 -1.76 -29.94
N GLN A 69 -13.00 -1.02 -28.87
CA GLN A 69 -12.52 -1.30 -27.54
C GLN A 69 -13.02 -2.67 -27.03
N THR A 70 -14.29 -2.98 -27.22
CA THR A 70 -14.88 -4.27 -26.80
C THR A 70 -14.33 -5.45 -27.60
N GLU A 71 -14.24 -5.30 -28.92
CA GLU A 71 -13.62 -6.32 -29.80
C GLU A 71 -12.13 -6.45 -29.49
N GLY A 72 -11.41 -5.34 -29.24
CA GLY A 72 -10.02 -5.34 -28.87
C GLY A 72 -9.76 -6.11 -27.58
N LEU A 73 -10.59 -5.89 -26.58
CA LEU A 73 -10.53 -6.63 -25.32
C LEU A 73 -10.76 -8.13 -25.55
N HIS A 74 -11.73 -8.50 -26.40
CA HIS A 74 -11.98 -9.90 -26.76
C HIS A 74 -10.74 -10.55 -27.41
N TRP A 75 -10.09 -9.84 -28.34
CA TRP A 75 -8.88 -10.32 -29.01
C TRP A 75 -7.70 -10.43 -28.04
N LEU A 76 -7.54 -9.50 -27.10
CA LEU A 76 -6.52 -9.59 -26.06
C LEU A 76 -6.72 -10.82 -25.18
N HIS A 77 -7.96 -11.10 -24.76
CA HIS A 77 -8.28 -12.31 -24.01
C HIS A 77 -7.98 -13.58 -24.81
N ARG A 78 -8.28 -13.57 -26.11
CA ARG A 78 -7.97 -14.68 -27.01
C ARG A 78 -6.47 -14.87 -27.18
N ALA A 79 -5.71 -13.81 -27.39
CA ALA A 79 -4.25 -13.84 -27.50
C ALA A 79 -3.60 -14.33 -26.18
N ALA A 80 -4.09 -13.88 -25.05
CA ALA A 80 -3.64 -14.34 -23.73
C ALA A 80 -3.90 -15.85 -23.52
N ARG A 81 -4.99 -16.41 -24.04
CA ARG A 81 -5.23 -17.88 -24.01
C ARG A 81 -4.20 -18.67 -24.85
N HIS A 82 -3.53 -18.04 -25.78
CA HIS A 82 -2.44 -18.59 -26.58
C HIS A 82 -1.06 -18.14 -26.08
N ASP A 83 -0.97 -17.79 -24.79
CA ASP A 83 0.27 -17.45 -24.09
C ASP A 83 1.03 -16.25 -24.65
N SER A 84 0.30 -15.30 -25.31
CA SER A 84 0.89 -14.05 -25.76
C SER A 84 1.24 -13.15 -24.57
N LEU A 85 2.52 -13.05 -24.25
CA LEU A 85 3.04 -12.22 -23.14
C LEU A 85 2.64 -10.73 -23.27
N PRO A 86 2.73 -10.08 -24.46
CA PRO A 86 2.31 -8.69 -24.59
C PRO A 86 0.84 -8.48 -24.25
N ALA A 87 -0.03 -9.41 -24.67
CA ALA A 87 -1.46 -9.36 -24.33
C ALA A 87 -1.73 -9.56 -22.84
N ILE A 88 -1.00 -10.48 -22.21
CA ILE A 88 -1.08 -10.73 -20.75
C ILE A 88 -0.61 -9.50 -19.98
N ASP A 89 0.51 -8.89 -20.35
CA ASP A 89 1.05 -7.68 -19.72
C ASP A 89 0.07 -6.51 -19.80
N TYR A 90 -0.55 -6.33 -20.96
CA TYR A 90 -1.57 -5.30 -21.15
C TYR A 90 -2.81 -5.56 -20.27
N LEU A 91 -3.32 -6.79 -20.26
CA LEU A 91 -4.47 -7.17 -19.44
C LEU A 91 -4.19 -7.05 -17.95
N VAL A 92 -2.97 -7.37 -17.49
CA VAL A 92 -2.58 -7.17 -16.10
C VAL A 92 -2.63 -5.69 -15.71
N LYS A 93 -2.05 -4.81 -16.53
CA LYS A 93 -2.11 -3.34 -16.32
C LYS A 93 -3.54 -2.82 -16.31
N LEU A 94 -4.35 -3.30 -17.26
CA LEU A 94 -5.75 -2.89 -17.40
C LEU A 94 -6.60 -3.28 -16.18
N TYR A 95 -6.45 -4.51 -15.67
CA TYR A 95 -7.26 -5.00 -14.54
C TYR A 95 -6.75 -4.56 -13.17
N GLN A 96 -5.51 -4.11 -13.05
CA GLN A 96 -4.89 -3.73 -11.78
C GLN A 96 -5.64 -2.62 -11.01
N PRO A 97 -6.13 -1.52 -11.64
CA PRO A 97 -6.84 -0.47 -10.93
C PRO A 97 -8.28 -0.83 -10.53
N HIS A 98 -8.87 -1.86 -11.14
CA HIS A 98 -10.27 -2.23 -10.91
C HIS A 98 -10.42 -3.10 -9.65
N SER A 99 -11.32 -2.71 -8.75
CA SER A 99 -11.57 -3.41 -7.48
C SER A 99 -12.71 -4.42 -7.54
N ASP A 100 -13.45 -4.50 -8.67
CA ASP A 100 -14.55 -5.43 -8.81
C ASP A 100 -14.07 -6.90 -8.84
N ARG A 101 -14.91 -7.79 -8.31
CA ARG A 101 -14.55 -9.21 -8.12
C ARG A 101 -14.20 -9.93 -9.42
N THR A 102 -14.84 -9.57 -10.51
CA THR A 102 -14.64 -10.22 -11.83
C THR A 102 -13.31 -9.80 -12.44
N ALA A 103 -12.99 -8.50 -12.44
CA ALA A 103 -11.70 -7.98 -12.88
C ALA A 103 -10.55 -8.54 -12.02
N GLN A 104 -10.74 -8.64 -10.71
CA GLN A 104 -9.74 -9.21 -9.81
C GLN A 104 -9.51 -10.73 -10.05
N ASN A 105 -10.55 -11.48 -10.44
CA ASN A 105 -10.38 -12.87 -10.86
C ASN A 105 -9.58 -12.98 -12.15
N CYS A 106 -9.86 -12.11 -13.14
CA CYS A 106 -9.12 -12.03 -14.39
C CYS A 106 -7.64 -11.67 -14.11
N LEU A 107 -7.40 -10.66 -13.28
CA LEU A 107 -6.05 -10.26 -12.88
C LEU A 107 -5.28 -11.43 -12.26
N ARG A 108 -5.88 -12.15 -11.30
CA ARG A 108 -5.27 -13.33 -10.66
C ARG A 108 -4.91 -14.42 -11.68
N ARG A 109 -5.79 -14.66 -12.65
CA ARG A 109 -5.55 -15.63 -13.73
C ARG A 109 -4.36 -15.22 -14.58
N TYR A 110 -4.30 -13.97 -15.02
CA TYR A 110 -3.22 -13.47 -15.87
C TYR A 110 -1.89 -13.35 -15.13
N LEU A 111 -1.90 -12.98 -13.84
CA LEU A 111 -0.70 -13.03 -13.02
C LEU A 111 -0.13 -14.44 -12.92
N ARG A 112 -0.97 -15.47 -12.68
CA ARG A 112 -0.52 -16.88 -12.68
C ARG A 112 0.06 -17.31 -14.03
N GLN A 113 -0.60 -16.93 -15.11
CA GLN A 113 -0.12 -17.25 -16.46
C GLN A 113 1.21 -16.56 -16.75
N ARG A 114 1.36 -15.30 -16.36
CA ARG A 114 2.61 -14.54 -16.50
C ARG A 114 3.75 -15.15 -15.70
N VAL A 115 3.49 -15.58 -14.47
CA VAL A 115 4.44 -16.33 -13.64
C VAL A 115 4.85 -17.65 -14.32
N ALA A 116 3.91 -18.39 -14.89
CA ALA A 116 4.21 -19.64 -15.56
C ALA A 116 5.07 -19.46 -16.83
N LEU A 117 4.89 -18.36 -17.55
CA LEU A 117 5.61 -18.08 -18.80
C LEU A 117 6.98 -17.44 -18.60
N ARG A 118 7.08 -16.47 -17.67
CA ARG A 118 8.31 -15.71 -17.43
C ARG A 118 9.12 -16.24 -16.24
N GLY A 119 8.43 -16.66 -15.18
CA GLY A 119 9.08 -16.98 -13.91
C GLY A 119 9.85 -15.81 -13.28
N ASN A 120 9.50 -14.58 -13.64
CA ASN A 120 10.19 -13.38 -13.15
C ASN A 120 9.87 -13.15 -11.66
N VAL A 121 10.84 -12.62 -10.95
CA VAL A 121 10.79 -12.37 -9.51
C VAL A 121 9.69 -11.39 -9.14
N ASP A 122 9.53 -10.32 -9.92
CA ASP A 122 8.50 -9.32 -9.71
C ASP A 122 7.09 -9.89 -9.91
N ASP A 123 6.93 -10.80 -10.88
CA ASP A 123 5.65 -11.45 -11.15
C ASP A 123 5.25 -12.40 -10.01
N LEU A 124 6.21 -13.14 -9.45
CA LEU A 124 6.01 -13.99 -8.26
C LEU A 124 5.55 -13.16 -7.05
N TYR A 125 6.23 -12.04 -6.81
CA TYR A 125 5.88 -11.13 -5.73
C TYR A 125 4.50 -10.47 -5.95
N ALA A 126 4.21 -9.97 -7.16
CA ALA A 126 2.94 -9.36 -7.49
C ALA A 126 1.76 -10.33 -7.31
N LEU A 127 1.93 -11.59 -7.73
CA LEU A 127 0.92 -12.64 -7.51
C LEU A 127 0.74 -12.95 -6.02
N ALA A 128 1.81 -13.07 -5.26
CA ALA A 128 1.75 -13.30 -3.82
C ALA A 128 1.04 -12.14 -3.10
N LEU A 129 1.35 -10.90 -3.45
CA LEU A 129 0.69 -9.70 -2.91
C LEU A 129 -0.80 -9.71 -3.24
N HIS A 130 -1.18 -10.05 -4.47
CA HIS A 130 -2.57 -10.14 -4.88
C HIS A 130 -3.34 -11.25 -4.13
N LEU A 131 -2.70 -12.38 -3.82
CA LEU A 131 -3.30 -13.48 -3.07
C LEU A 131 -3.51 -13.15 -1.58
N THR A 132 -2.77 -12.20 -1.04
CA THR A 132 -2.83 -11.76 0.37
C THR A 132 -3.66 -10.49 0.58
N SER A 133 -3.85 -9.66 -0.46
CA SER A 133 -4.53 -8.36 -0.37
C SER A 133 -6.00 -8.48 0.02
N PRO A 134 -6.46 -7.68 1.00
CA PRO A 134 -7.87 -7.63 1.39
C PRO A 134 -8.74 -6.90 0.36
N GLN A 135 -8.14 -6.04 -0.47
CA GLN A 135 -8.84 -5.15 -1.40
C GLN A 135 -9.43 -5.87 -2.61
N THR A 136 -8.99 -7.11 -2.87
CA THR A 136 -9.42 -7.86 -4.06
C THR A 136 -10.85 -8.41 -3.97
N GLY A 137 -11.51 -8.38 -2.80
CA GLY A 137 -12.81 -9.02 -2.58
C GLY A 137 -12.82 -10.54 -2.80
N LEU A 138 -11.65 -11.13 -3.10
CA LEU A 138 -11.49 -12.56 -3.37
C LEU A 138 -11.07 -13.32 -2.10
N ARG A 139 -11.33 -14.63 -2.11
CA ARG A 139 -10.81 -15.49 -1.05
C ARG A 139 -9.27 -15.45 -1.05
N LYS A 140 -8.71 -15.09 0.10
CA LYS A 140 -7.26 -15.05 0.31
C LYS A 140 -6.69 -16.47 0.31
N ASN A 141 -5.53 -16.64 -0.32
CA ASN A 141 -4.81 -17.92 -0.34
C ASN A 141 -3.37 -17.71 0.16
N TYR A 142 -3.26 -17.57 1.47
CA TYR A 142 -1.97 -17.31 2.12
C TYR A 142 -0.95 -18.45 1.93
N ARG A 143 -1.42 -19.70 1.83
CA ARG A 143 -0.52 -20.85 1.63
C ARG A 143 0.14 -20.78 0.26
N GLU A 144 -0.64 -20.59 -0.79
CA GLU A 144 -0.13 -20.42 -2.15
C GLU A 144 0.79 -19.18 -2.25
N ALA A 145 0.40 -18.07 -1.59
CA ALA A 145 1.24 -16.86 -1.54
C ALA A 145 2.61 -17.14 -0.90
N SER A 146 2.65 -17.90 0.22
CA SER A 146 3.91 -18.26 0.86
C SER A 146 4.83 -19.07 -0.05
N ASP A 147 4.27 -19.95 -0.88
CA ASP A 147 5.05 -20.75 -1.82
C ASP A 147 5.68 -19.88 -2.92
N TYR A 148 4.91 -18.93 -3.50
CA TYR A 148 5.44 -17.95 -4.46
C TYR A 148 6.49 -17.03 -3.84
N LEU A 149 6.29 -16.57 -2.60
CA LEU A 149 7.28 -15.75 -1.90
C LEU A 149 8.59 -16.51 -1.68
N ARG A 150 8.52 -17.79 -1.30
CA ARG A 150 9.73 -18.62 -1.16
C ARG A 150 10.46 -18.81 -2.49
N MET A 151 9.73 -18.91 -3.59
CA MET A 151 10.34 -18.95 -4.92
C MET A 151 11.03 -17.61 -5.24
N ALA A 152 10.40 -16.47 -4.98
CA ALA A 152 10.98 -15.15 -5.20
C ALA A 152 12.21 -14.88 -4.29
N ILE A 153 12.17 -15.39 -3.05
CA ILE A 153 13.29 -15.32 -2.10
C ILE A 153 14.51 -16.07 -2.62
N LYS A 154 14.34 -17.25 -3.20
CA LYS A 154 15.44 -18.00 -3.82
C LYS A 154 16.11 -17.24 -4.97
N LEU A 155 15.39 -16.30 -5.58
CA LEU A 155 15.88 -15.41 -6.62
C LEU A 155 16.38 -14.05 -6.06
N GLY A 156 16.48 -13.92 -4.74
CA GLY A 156 17.06 -12.76 -4.07
C GLY A 156 16.16 -11.52 -3.93
N HIS A 157 14.82 -11.67 -3.87
CA HIS A 157 13.90 -10.54 -3.81
C HIS A 157 13.64 -10.03 -2.38
N PRO A 158 14.10 -8.80 -2.01
CA PRO A 158 14.02 -8.32 -0.63
C PRO A 158 12.59 -8.10 -0.13
N LYS A 159 11.69 -7.56 -0.99
CA LYS A 159 10.29 -7.31 -0.63
C LYS A 159 9.54 -8.61 -0.31
N SER A 160 9.96 -9.75 -0.91
CA SER A 160 9.37 -11.06 -0.59
C SER A 160 9.76 -11.53 0.80
N HIS A 161 10.98 -11.25 1.28
CA HIS A 161 11.36 -11.49 2.66
C HIS A 161 10.49 -10.68 3.62
N PHE A 162 10.27 -9.40 3.35
CA PHE A 162 9.45 -8.53 4.19
C PHE A 162 7.99 -9.01 4.28
N LEU A 163 7.36 -9.36 3.16
CA LEU A 163 5.99 -9.87 3.14
C LEU A 163 5.88 -11.23 3.84
N LEU A 164 6.85 -12.12 3.64
CA LEU A 164 6.87 -13.41 4.32
C LEU A 164 7.09 -13.25 5.83
N ALA A 165 7.91 -12.30 6.26
CA ALA A 165 8.05 -11.93 7.68
C ALA A 165 6.70 -11.55 8.30
N GLN A 166 5.94 -10.67 7.66
CA GLN A 166 4.60 -10.30 8.12
C GLN A 166 3.65 -11.51 8.21
N MET A 167 3.79 -12.47 7.30
CA MET A 167 3.00 -13.71 7.34
C MET A 167 3.38 -14.58 8.54
N TYR A 168 4.67 -14.70 8.88
CA TYR A 168 5.14 -15.41 10.08
C TYR A 168 4.70 -14.72 11.37
N GLN A 169 4.72 -13.39 11.43
CA GLN A 169 4.25 -12.62 12.59
C GLN A 169 2.78 -12.92 12.92
N ARG A 170 1.94 -13.02 11.88
CA ARG A 170 0.49 -13.20 12.01
C ARG A 170 0.04 -14.65 11.92
N GLY A 171 0.90 -15.59 11.51
CA GLY A 171 0.54 -16.99 11.25
C GLY A 171 -0.35 -17.17 10.02
N LEU A 172 -0.16 -16.35 8.98
CA LEU A 172 -0.99 -16.37 7.77
C LEU A 172 -0.38 -17.31 6.71
N GLY A 173 -0.98 -18.47 6.52
CA GLY A 173 -0.51 -19.50 5.57
C GLY A 173 0.78 -20.23 5.97
N VAL A 174 1.40 -19.81 7.06
CA VAL A 174 2.58 -20.38 7.69
C VAL A 174 2.36 -20.49 9.20
N VAL A 175 3.08 -21.39 9.86
CA VAL A 175 3.04 -21.46 11.33
C VAL A 175 3.68 -20.22 11.90
N ARG A 176 3.01 -19.56 12.85
CA ARG A 176 3.55 -18.36 13.52
C ARG A 176 4.90 -18.69 14.17
N SER A 177 5.92 -17.90 13.84
CA SER A 177 7.27 -18.06 14.40
C SER A 177 7.94 -16.69 14.49
N HIS A 178 8.29 -16.29 15.73
CA HIS A 178 8.99 -15.03 15.97
C HIS A 178 10.43 -15.09 15.43
N GLU A 179 11.09 -16.23 15.52
CA GLU A 179 12.43 -16.45 14.98
C GLU A 179 12.47 -16.26 13.45
N GLN A 180 11.52 -16.88 12.72
CA GLN A 180 11.43 -16.73 11.27
C GLN A 180 11.02 -15.29 10.87
N TYR A 181 10.17 -14.66 11.66
CA TYR A 181 9.82 -13.24 11.48
C TYR A 181 11.05 -12.35 11.52
N LEU A 182 11.88 -12.45 12.57
CA LEU A 182 13.10 -11.67 12.70
C LEU A 182 14.10 -12.00 11.60
N TYR A 183 14.35 -13.27 11.32
CA TYR A 183 15.26 -13.70 10.26
C TYR A 183 14.94 -13.06 8.90
N HIS A 184 13.68 -13.13 8.50
CA HIS A 184 13.26 -12.55 7.24
C HIS A 184 13.27 -11.02 7.23
N LEU A 185 12.98 -10.36 8.38
CA LEU A 185 13.13 -8.92 8.50
C LEU A 185 14.60 -8.48 8.41
N GLU A 186 15.51 -9.16 9.10
CA GLU A 186 16.94 -8.89 9.05
C GLU A 186 17.45 -8.98 7.62
N THR A 187 17.15 -10.07 6.92
CA THR A 187 17.57 -10.24 5.52
C THR A 187 17.04 -9.13 4.61
N ALA A 188 15.78 -8.71 4.78
CA ALA A 188 15.21 -7.63 3.99
C ALA A 188 15.82 -6.26 4.35
N ALA A 189 16.13 -6.02 5.63
CA ALA A 189 16.74 -4.79 6.12
C ALA A 189 18.19 -4.65 5.65
N GLU A 190 18.98 -5.75 5.68
CA GLU A 190 20.33 -5.83 5.15
C GLU A 190 20.38 -5.59 3.63
N ALA A 191 19.34 -6.03 2.91
CA ALA A 191 19.16 -5.74 1.49
C ALA A 191 18.74 -4.26 1.20
N GLY A 192 18.64 -3.42 2.23
CA GLY A 192 18.39 -1.98 2.09
C GLY A 192 16.92 -1.59 2.07
N LEU A 193 15.97 -2.51 2.34
CA LEU A 193 14.55 -2.16 2.36
C LEU A 193 14.20 -1.33 3.62
N VAL A 194 13.84 -0.07 3.41
CA VAL A 194 13.56 0.89 4.50
C VAL A 194 12.44 0.42 5.41
N GLU A 195 11.36 -0.08 4.84
CA GLU A 195 10.22 -0.59 5.59
C GLU A 195 10.61 -1.77 6.50
N ALA A 196 11.55 -2.60 6.04
CA ALA A 196 12.07 -3.71 6.84
C ALA A 196 12.98 -3.22 7.98
N GLN A 197 13.82 -2.21 7.72
CA GLN A 197 14.69 -1.59 8.74
C GLN A 197 13.86 -0.99 9.88
N ILE A 198 12.80 -0.24 9.54
CA ILE A 198 11.89 0.35 10.52
C ILE A 198 11.11 -0.73 11.28
N ALA A 199 10.59 -1.74 10.57
CA ALA A 199 9.86 -2.84 11.19
C ALA A 199 10.75 -3.66 12.13
N LEU A 200 12.02 -3.89 11.77
CA LEU A 200 13.00 -4.57 12.60
C LEU A 200 13.34 -3.77 13.86
N ALA A 201 13.55 -2.46 13.73
CA ALA A 201 13.76 -1.59 14.88
C ALA A 201 12.57 -1.63 15.86
N ARG A 202 11.33 -1.63 15.32
CA ARG A 202 10.11 -1.77 16.14
C ARG A 202 10.02 -3.14 16.81
N ALA A 203 10.40 -4.21 16.11
CA ALA A 203 10.41 -5.55 16.69
C ALA A 203 11.36 -5.64 17.88
N TYR A 204 12.58 -5.15 17.73
CA TYR A 204 13.55 -5.11 18.84
C TYR A 204 13.13 -4.21 20.00
N ALA A 205 12.45 -3.10 19.73
CA ALA A 205 11.92 -2.22 20.76
C ALA A 205 10.80 -2.87 21.60
N GLN A 206 10.01 -3.77 20.99
CA GLN A 206 8.93 -4.49 21.68
C GLN A 206 9.45 -5.60 22.61
N ASP A 207 10.60 -6.19 22.33
CA ASP A 207 11.18 -7.26 23.13
C ASP A 207 11.73 -6.76 24.50
N GLY A 208 11.78 -5.43 24.72
CA GLY A 208 11.97 -4.81 26.05
C GLY A 208 13.35 -4.99 26.69
N LEU A 209 14.30 -5.60 26.01
CA LEU A 209 15.65 -5.82 26.52
C LEU A 209 16.53 -4.60 26.21
N PHE A 210 17.08 -3.96 27.26
CA PHE A 210 18.02 -2.84 27.12
C PHE A 210 19.20 -3.17 26.19
N ALA A 211 19.60 -4.44 26.11
CA ALA A 211 20.65 -4.92 25.21
C ALA A 211 20.31 -4.81 23.70
N GLN A 212 19.07 -4.54 23.36
CA GLN A 212 18.65 -4.39 21.96
C GLN A 212 18.49 -2.92 21.53
N MET A 213 18.59 -1.95 22.45
CA MET A 213 18.46 -0.52 22.14
C MET A 213 19.50 -0.03 21.14
N GLU A 214 20.75 -0.53 21.23
CA GLU A 214 21.81 -0.23 20.25
C GLU A 214 21.43 -0.73 18.84
N ARG A 215 20.78 -1.89 18.74
CA ARG A 215 20.28 -2.42 17.47
C ARG A 215 19.13 -1.58 16.91
N VAL A 216 18.22 -1.12 17.79
CA VAL A 216 17.12 -0.21 17.40
C VAL A 216 17.70 1.07 16.85
N GLU A 217 18.64 1.71 17.55
CA GLU A 217 19.31 2.93 17.10
C GLU A 217 20.06 2.73 15.78
N TYR A 218 20.78 1.61 15.65
CA TYR A 218 21.50 1.26 14.43
C TYR A 218 20.56 1.22 13.22
N TRP A 219 19.48 0.44 13.28
CA TRP A 219 18.56 0.28 12.17
C TRP A 219 17.79 1.57 11.84
N LEU A 220 17.38 2.33 12.85
CA LEU A 220 16.75 3.64 12.63
C LEU A 220 17.73 4.64 12.00
N THR A 221 19.01 4.62 12.39
CA THR A 221 20.03 5.47 11.78
C THR A 221 20.32 5.06 10.33
N VAL A 222 20.30 3.77 10.01
CA VAL A 222 20.42 3.28 8.64
C VAL A 222 19.23 3.74 7.78
N ALA A 223 18.01 3.64 8.31
CA ALA A 223 16.80 4.13 7.63
C ALA A 223 16.79 5.66 7.48
N LEU A 224 17.32 6.39 8.47
CA LEU A 224 17.47 7.85 8.44
C LEU A 224 18.37 8.33 7.29
N ARG A 225 19.42 7.58 6.95
CA ARG A 225 20.30 7.88 5.80
C ARG A 225 19.59 7.77 4.45
N GLN A 226 18.45 7.11 4.41
CA GLN A 226 17.56 7.02 3.24
C GLN A 226 16.39 8.01 3.31
N ASP A 227 16.52 9.05 4.15
CA ASP A 227 15.52 10.10 4.36
C ASP A 227 14.12 9.60 4.75
N ALA A 228 14.04 8.48 5.50
CA ALA A 228 12.79 7.92 5.98
C ALA A 228 12.18 8.78 7.11
N PRO A 229 11.02 9.44 6.90
CA PRO A 229 10.44 10.33 7.91
C PRO A 229 10.02 9.59 9.19
N GLU A 230 9.56 8.36 9.05
CA GLU A 230 9.16 7.51 10.17
C GLU A 230 10.37 7.14 11.05
N ALA A 231 11.56 6.96 10.45
CA ALA A 231 12.80 6.75 11.19
C ALA A 231 13.21 8.00 11.99
N CYS A 232 13.01 9.21 11.42
CA CYS A 232 13.22 10.46 12.15
C CYS A 232 12.37 10.52 13.42
N TYR A 233 11.07 10.21 13.29
CA TYR A 233 10.15 10.20 14.43
C TYR A 233 10.55 9.19 15.50
N LEU A 234 10.82 7.95 15.10
CA LEU A 234 11.15 6.87 16.03
C LEU A 234 12.50 7.09 16.72
N LEU A 235 13.50 7.59 15.99
CA LEU A 235 14.82 7.88 16.55
C LEU A 235 14.75 9.05 17.53
N GLY A 236 14.02 10.11 17.21
CA GLY A 236 13.75 11.20 18.13
C GLY A 236 13.06 10.72 19.41
N LYS A 237 12.08 9.82 19.29
CA LYS A 237 11.41 9.19 20.44
C LYS A 237 12.35 8.34 21.27
N LEU A 238 13.24 7.56 20.65
CA LEU A 238 14.25 6.75 21.32
C LEU A 238 15.18 7.63 22.15
N TRP A 239 15.78 8.66 21.55
CA TRP A 239 16.71 9.56 22.24
C TRP A 239 16.05 10.39 23.33
N TYR A 240 14.80 10.82 23.12
CA TYR A 240 14.01 11.48 24.15
C TYR A 240 13.85 10.60 25.41
N HIS A 241 13.65 9.30 25.24
CA HIS A 241 13.54 8.37 26.37
C HIS A 241 14.87 8.00 27.00
N GLN A 242 15.97 8.05 26.26
CA GLN A 242 17.31 7.75 26.80
C GLN A 242 17.89 8.92 27.58
N ASP A 243 17.84 10.13 27.04
CA ASP A 243 18.53 11.28 27.60
C ASP A 243 17.66 12.04 28.63
N GLY A 244 16.34 11.82 28.62
CA GLY A 244 15.40 12.57 29.47
C GLY A 244 15.31 14.07 29.15
N ASP A 245 16.14 14.54 28.20
CA ASP A 245 16.20 15.93 27.78
C ASP A 245 15.36 16.15 26.51
N CYS A 246 14.15 16.65 26.73
CA CYS A 246 13.22 16.96 25.65
C CYS A 246 13.67 18.15 24.78
N TYR A 247 14.63 18.94 25.22
CA TYR A 247 15.13 20.11 24.51
C TYR A 247 16.43 19.86 23.75
N SER A 248 16.90 18.63 23.72
CA SER A 248 18.03 18.30 22.85
C SER A 248 17.73 18.76 21.42
N SER A 249 18.56 19.62 20.89
CA SER A 249 18.40 20.15 19.53
C SER A 249 18.33 19.06 18.48
N ARG A 250 18.92 17.88 18.78
CA ARG A 250 18.86 16.70 17.93
C ARG A 250 17.45 16.10 17.87
N VAL A 251 16.77 15.94 19.00
CA VAL A 251 15.41 15.38 19.08
C VAL A 251 14.43 16.31 18.37
N VAL A 252 14.52 17.62 18.65
CA VAL A 252 13.66 18.62 18.01
C VAL A 252 13.82 18.61 16.50
N SER A 253 15.04 18.65 15.98
CA SER A 253 15.29 18.67 14.54
C SER A 253 14.81 17.39 13.84
N LEU A 254 14.86 16.22 14.49
CA LEU A 254 14.33 14.99 13.93
C LEU A 254 12.81 15.01 13.86
N TRP A 255 12.15 15.48 14.92
CA TRP A 255 10.69 15.57 14.91
C TRP A 255 10.17 16.66 13.97
N GLU A 256 10.87 17.80 13.82
CA GLU A 256 10.55 18.82 12.82
C GLU A 256 10.61 18.23 11.40
N ARG A 257 11.69 17.54 11.04
CA ARG A 257 11.81 16.83 9.74
C ARG A 257 10.68 15.83 9.53
N ALA A 258 10.32 15.06 10.56
CA ALA A 258 9.22 14.11 10.48
C ALA A 258 7.86 14.82 10.33
N ALA A 259 7.64 15.93 11.02
CA ALA A 259 6.42 16.74 10.95
C ALA A 259 6.26 17.41 9.57
N GLU A 260 7.35 17.97 9.00
CA GLU A 260 7.38 18.52 7.64
C GLU A 260 7.05 17.48 6.58
N ALA A 261 7.48 16.22 6.78
CA ALA A 261 7.16 15.10 5.92
C ALA A 261 5.74 14.54 6.16
N GLY A 262 4.97 15.11 7.10
CA GLY A 262 3.57 14.77 7.33
C GLY A 262 3.33 13.65 8.34
N ILE A 263 4.28 13.34 9.23
CA ILE A 263 4.10 12.37 10.32
C ILE A 263 3.32 13.04 11.47
N PRO A 264 2.04 12.69 11.71
CA PRO A 264 1.20 13.41 12.67
C PRO A 264 1.62 13.18 14.13
N GLU A 265 2.21 12.03 14.43
CA GLU A 265 2.73 11.71 15.76
C GLU A 265 3.91 12.63 16.12
N ALA A 266 4.73 13.04 15.14
CA ALA A 266 5.81 14.00 15.35
C ALA A 266 5.26 15.39 15.71
N CYS A 267 4.21 15.83 15.02
CA CYS A 267 3.50 17.07 15.36
C CYS A 267 2.95 17.02 16.81
N TYR A 268 2.42 15.88 17.24
CA TYR A 268 1.94 15.72 18.61
C TYR A 268 3.09 15.85 19.62
N GLU A 269 4.22 15.20 19.39
CA GLU A 269 5.36 15.25 20.32
C GLU A 269 5.96 16.66 20.42
N ILE A 270 6.10 17.37 19.29
CA ILE A 270 6.53 18.78 19.27
C ILE A 270 5.55 19.65 20.05
N GLY A 271 4.25 19.53 19.75
CA GLY A 271 3.23 20.32 20.43
C GLY A 271 3.17 20.05 21.95
N ARG A 272 3.29 18.79 22.35
CA ARG A 272 3.38 18.39 23.77
C ARG A 272 4.60 19.00 24.45
N MET A 273 5.76 18.93 23.81
CA MET A 273 7.02 19.48 24.29
C MET A 273 6.91 21.01 24.48
N LEU A 274 6.45 21.72 23.47
CA LEU A 274 6.30 23.18 23.52
C LEU A 274 5.30 23.64 24.59
N LEU A 275 4.27 22.83 24.94
CA LEU A 275 3.34 23.14 26.01
C LEU A 275 3.96 22.98 27.40
N THR A 276 4.88 22.04 27.58
CA THR A 276 5.57 21.86 28.87
C THR A 276 6.52 23.00 29.20
N ASP A 277 7.05 23.68 28.17
CA ASP A 277 8.01 24.82 28.31
C ASP A 277 7.32 26.21 28.30
N SER A 278 5.99 26.26 28.33
CA SER A 278 5.24 27.44 27.94
C SER A 278 5.07 28.54 29.00
N LEU A 279 6.15 29.17 29.41
CA LEU A 279 6.12 30.51 29.98
C LEU A 279 5.99 31.61 28.92
N GLN A 280 6.19 31.30 27.65
CA GLN A 280 6.14 32.26 26.53
C GLN A 280 4.87 32.07 25.68
N PRO A 281 4.03 33.11 25.52
CA PRO A 281 2.76 33.04 24.74
C PRO A 281 2.97 32.60 23.26
N ALA A 282 4.09 33.02 22.64
CA ALA A 282 4.41 32.67 21.26
C ALA A 282 4.61 31.16 21.08
N ARG A 283 5.33 30.49 21.97
CA ARG A 283 5.53 29.03 21.95
C ARG A 283 4.23 28.28 22.17
N ARG A 284 3.32 28.80 23.00
CA ARG A 284 2.01 28.21 23.20
C ARG A 284 1.15 28.22 21.92
N THR A 285 1.18 29.31 21.16
CA THR A 285 0.47 29.41 19.87
C THR A 285 1.01 28.41 18.86
N GLU A 286 2.31 28.26 18.80
CA GLU A 286 2.99 27.29 17.95
C GLU A 286 2.64 25.84 18.38
N ALA A 287 2.67 25.53 19.66
CA ALA A 287 2.27 24.24 20.21
C ALA A 287 0.84 23.86 19.78
N ILE A 288 -0.10 24.83 19.92
CA ILE A 288 -1.49 24.60 19.51
C ILE A 288 -1.58 24.32 18.02
N ARG A 289 -0.81 25.02 17.17
CA ARG A 289 -0.78 24.77 15.72
C ARG A 289 -0.37 23.33 15.41
N TYR A 290 0.73 22.84 15.99
CA TYR A 290 1.16 21.45 15.81
C TYR A 290 0.14 20.43 16.33
N LEU A 291 -0.45 20.68 17.49
CA LEU A 291 -1.47 19.81 18.06
C LEU A 291 -2.75 19.78 17.20
N CYS A 292 -3.17 20.90 16.64
CA CYS A 292 -4.29 20.95 15.69
C CYS A 292 -4.01 20.14 14.44
N GLN A 293 -2.82 20.25 13.88
CA GLN A 293 -2.41 19.46 12.72
C GLN A 293 -2.44 17.96 13.03
N ALA A 294 -1.92 17.54 14.19
CA ALA A 294 -1.96 16.16 14.65
C ALA A 294 -3.41 15.66 14.89
N ALA A 295 -4.26 16.49 15.50
CA ALA A 295 -5.66 16.16 15.78
C ALA A 295 -6.48 16.00 14.49
N GLN A 296 -6.29 16.88 13.50
CA GLN A 296 -6.93 16.80 12.18
C GLN A 296 -6.52 15.54 11.42
N SER A 297 -5.29 15.07 11.63
CA SER A 297 -4.80 13.81 11.08
C SER A 297 -5.23 12.56 11.88
N GLY A 298 -6.05 12.73 12.92
CA GLY A 298 -6.64 11.64 13.70
C GLY A 298 -5.84 11.17 14.92
N VAL A 299 -4.83 11.93 15.38
CA VAL A 299 -4.11 11.61 16.63
C VAL A 299 -4.97 11.96 17.83
N PHE A 300 -5.60 10.95 18.42
CA PHE A 300 -6.51 11.11 19.56
C PHE A 300 -5.86 11.79 20.76
N LEU A 301 -4.60 11.50 21.05
CA LEU A 301 -3.86 12.14 22.15
C LEU A 301 -3.70 13.64 21.95
N ALA A 302 -3.56 14.11 20.72
CA ALA A 302 -3.50 15.54 20.41
C ALA A 302 -4.83 16.22 20.72
N THR A 303 -5.94 15.61 20.35
CA THR A 303 -7.28 16.09 20.67
C THR A 303 -7.49 16.17 22.18
N GLN A 304 -7.14 15.13 22.93
CA GLN A 304 -7.24 15.14 24.39
C GLN A 304 -6.38 16.25 25.02
N LEU A 305 -5.17 16.45 24.50
CA LEU A 305 -4.26 17.48 25.04
C LEU A 305 -4.80 18.88 24.78
N LEU A 306 -5.33 19.15 23.57
CA LEU A 306 -6.02 20.41 23.24
C LEU A 306 -7.18 20.67 24.18
N TYR A 307 -8.07 19.70 24.39
CA TYR A 307 -9.20 19.86 25.33
C TYR A 307 -8.73 20.13 26.77
N ARG A 308 -7.67 19.45 27.22
CA ARG A 308 -7.10 19.72 28.55
C ARG A 308 -6.64 21.16 28.70
N HIS A 309 -6.17 21.79 27.63
CA HIS A 309 -5.74 23.19 27.60
C HIS A 309 -6.81 24.16 27.12
N HIS A 310 -8.07 23.73 27.09
CA HIS A 310 -9.26 24.53 26.71
C HIS A 310 -9.31 24.95 25.22
N TYR A 311 -8.84 24.09 24.34
CA TYR A 311 -8.95 24.29 22.88
C TYR A 311 -9.70 23.15 22.22
N ASP A 312 -10.45 23.44 21.14
CA ASP A 312 -11.02 22.41 20.27
C ASP A 312 -9.99 21.90 19.25
N ALA A 313 -10.36 20.87 18.48
CA ALA A 313 -9.48 20.29 17.46
C ALA A 313 -9.12 21.27 16.32
N SER A 314 -9.82 22.40 16.20
CA SER A 314 -9.52 23.49 15.25
C SER A 314 -8.64 24.58 15.85
N GLY A 315 -8.29 24.49 17.16
CA GLY A 315 -7.48 25.47 17.87
C GLY A 315 -8.26 26.67 18.42
N ARG A 316 -9.60 26.60 18.44
CA ARG A 316 -10.42 27.65 19.08
C ARG A 316 -10.46 27.45 20.59
N TYR A 317 -10.35 28.54 21.33
CA TYR A 317 -10.46 28.52 22.79
C TYR A 317 -11.90 28.25 23.26
N ILE A 318 -12.12 27.17 23.99
CA ILE A 318 -13.43 26.70 24.46
C ILE A 318 -13.59 26.77 25.99
N GLY A 319 -12.78 27.59 26.70
CA GLY A 319 -12.71 27.61 28.15
C GLY A 319 -14.06 27.81 28.84
N MET A 320 -15.00 28.57 28.25
CA MET A 320 -16.33 28.77 28.79
C MET A 320 -17.30 27.61 28.54
N LEU A 321 -17.07 26.78 27.50
CA LEU A 321 -17.92 25.64 27.17
C LEU A 321 -17.69 24.43 28.08
N ARG A 322 -16.54 24.35 28.73
CA ARG A 322 -16.16 23.21 29.56
C ARG A 322 -16.84 23.22 30.93
N GLU A 323 -17.14 24.39 31.47
CA GLU A 323 -17.89 24.50 32.74
C GLU A 323 -19.31 23.96 32.53
N SER A 324 -19.97 24.33 31.41
CA SER A 324 -21.30 23.83 31.08
C SER A 324 -21.33 22.33 30.72
N LEU A 325 -20.28 21.79 30.09
CA LEU A 325 -20.19 20.34 29.78
C LEU A 325 -19.82 19.49 31.01
N SER A 326 -19.05 20.01 31.94
CA SER A 326 -18.76 19.29 33.20
C SER A 326 -20.00 19.25 34.10
N GLU A 327 -20.86 20.29 34.07
CA GLU A 327 -22.16 20.29 34.73
C GLU A 327 -23.13 19.30 34.06
N TYR A 328 -23.16 19.23 32.72
CA TYR A 328 -23.99 18.29 31.97
C TYR A 328 -23.61 16.82 32.19
N VAL A 329 -22.30 16.51 32.20
CA VAL A 329 -21.80 15.14 32.48
C VAL A 329 -22.04 14.77 33.97
N ALA A 330 -21.95 15.72 34.88
CA ALA A 330 -22.29 15.48 36.30
C ALA A 330 -23.78 15.24 36.51
N GLU A 331 -24.64 15.91 35.75
CA GLU A 331 -26.08 15.67 35.76
C GLU A 331 -26.47 14.32 35.15
N GLU A 332 -25.81 13.87 34.05
CA GLU A 332 -26.04 12.53 33.50
C GLU A 332 -25.55 11.41 34.42
N GLN A 333 -24.47 11.62 35.18
CA GLN A 333 -23.98 10.64 36.16
C GLN A 333 -24.81 10.56 37.44
N MET A 334 -25.67 11.56 37.72
CA MET A 334 -26.62 11.50 38.83
C MET A 334 -27.99 10.89 38.45
N LEU A 335 -28.20 10.60 37.15
CA LEU A 335 -29.43 9.98 36.64
C LEU A 335 -29.29 8.47 36.37
N PHE A 336 -28.14 7.89 36.63
CA PHE A 336 -27.88 6.45 36.64
C PHE A 336 -27.28 6.02 38.00
#